data_61f67e5d3520585a20e7bd9bcfa3c2fb
#
_entry.id   61f67e5d3520585a20e7bd9bcfa3c2fb
#
_cell.length_a   1.000
_cell.length_b   1.000
_cell.length_c   1.000
_cell.angle_alpha   90.00
_cell.angle_beta   90.00
_cell.angle_gamma   90.00
#
_symmetry.space_group_name_H-M   'P 1'
#
loop_
_entity.id
_entity.type
_entity.pdbx_description
1 polymer ?
#
loop_
_entity_poly.entity_id
_entity_poly.type
_entity_poly.pdbx_seq_one_letter_code
_entity_poly.pdbx_strand_id
1 'polypeptide(L)'
;MLIKGDERKNAWKTIFVFLTIVTATSALFHYAIVNLYPSSIYIGGLMWCPALAAFITLKLKGRSVSSLPWNWTHWKYIRLSYFIPALYVSITYLLIWVFGLGSVAGNEDILAWAQELGLMGIGSLSPVSAAVVGGFLLGTIGVIRSMATTLGEEIGWRGFFIYELRKVFSFTGVSLFSGIVWAAWHWPLIVYYGSNIAMEMAVFFVVIISMSFMMTYYAFKSNSLWPAVIFHAVNNVYIQKIYPPLTTQLAGSEHWYGEYGLMFALVTLIFGLYFWRKAIKENM
;
A
#
# COMPACT_ATOMS: atom_id res chain seq x y z
N MET A 1 -22.31 -3.77 15.84
CA MET A 1 -23.60 -3.06 16.09
C MET A 1 -23.45 -1.64 15.57
N LEU A 2 -24.25 -1.26 14.57
CA LEU A 2 -24.20 0.11 14.03
C LEU A 2 -24.83 1.08 15.04
N ILE A 3 -24.16 2.21 15.27
CA ILE A 3 -24.63 3.26 16.18
C ILE A 3 -25.86 3.97 15.59
N LYS A 4 -26.71 4.53 16.43
CA LYS A 4 -28.00 5.14 16.03
C LYS A 4 -27.95 6.68 16.09
N GLY A 5 -28.77 7.30 15.26
CA GLY A 5 -29.14 8.70 15.37
C GLY A 5 -27.98 9.71 15.29
N ASP A 6 -27.81 10.52 16.30
CA ASP A 6 -26.89 11.66 16.32
C ASP A 6 -25.40 11.25 16.24
N GLU A 7 -25.03 10.11 16.82
CA GLU A 7 -23.66 9.61 16.70
C GLU A 7 -23.30 9.23 15.26
N ARG A 8 -24.24 8.61 14.54
CA ARG A 8 -24.07 8.28 13.11
C ARG A 8 -23.94 9.55 12.26
N LYS A 9 -24.77 10.55 12.53
CA LYS A 9 -24.71 11.86 11.86
C LYS A 9 -23.36 12.56 12.13
N ASN A 10 -22.87 12.47 13.38
CA ASN A 10 -21.57 13.05 13.74
C ASN A 10 -20.40 12.30 13.06
N ALA A 11 -20.47 10.97 12.95
CA ALA A 11 -19.48 10.17 12.21
C ALA A 11 -19.40 10.62 10.74
N TRP A 12 -20.54 10.80 10.05
CA TRP A 12 -20.56 11.31 8.67
C TRP A 12 -19.95 12.70 8.55
N LYS A 13 -20.25 13.62 9.47
CA LYS A 13 -19.64 14.95 9.49
C LYS A 13 -18.12 14.87 9.67
N THR A 14 -17.65 13.94 10.50
CA THR A 14 -16.22 13.73 10.76
C THR A 14 -15.52 13.15 9.53
N ILE A 15 -16.14 12.16 8.86
CA ILE A 15 -15.67 11.58 7.60
C ILE A 15 -15.56 12.66 6.52
N PHE A 16 -16.61 13.49 6.36
CA PHE A 16 -16.63 14.56 5.37
C PHE A 16 -15.51 15.58 5.60
N VAL A 17 -15.31 16.03 6.86
CA VAL A 17 -14.21 16.94 7.21
C VAL A 17 -12.86 16.34 6.87
N PHE A 18 -12.63 15.07 7.23
CA PHE A 18 -11.39 14.37 6.91
C PHE A 18 -11.15 14.30 5.39
N LEU A 19 -12.15 13.88 4.62
CA LEU A 19 -12.05 13.77 3.17
C LEU A 19 -11.80 15.13 2.50
N THR A 20 -12.43 16.20 2.98
CA THR A 20 -12.20 17.56 2.48
C THR A 20 -10.75 17.99 2.72
N ILE A 21 -10.23 17.77 3.93
CA ILE A 21 -8.88 18.19 4.27
C ILE A 21 -7.83 17.35 3.51
N VAL A 22 -7.99 16.03 3.45
CA VAL A 22 -7.04 15.19 2.72
C VAL A 22 -7.03 15.52 1.23
N THR A 23 -8.18 15.76 0.61
CA THR A 23 -8.26 16.17 -0.79
C THR A 23 -7.57 17.51 -1.03
N ALA A 24 -7.87 18.51 -0.19
CA ALA A 24 -7.29 19.84 -0.33
C ALA A 24 -5.75 19.84 -0.15
N THR A 25 -5.24 19.14 0.88
CA THR A 25 -3.80 19.07 1.13
C THR A 25 -3.08 18.24 0.05
N SER A 26 -3.68 17.13 -0.38
CA SER A 26 -3.10 16.29 -1.43
C SER A 26 -3.07 16.99 -2.79
N ALA A 27 -4.08 17.81 -3.12
CA ALA A 27 -4.12 18.56 -4.37
C ALA A 27 -2.89 19.48 -4.55
N LEU A 28 -2.37 20.05 -3.45
CA LEU A 28 -1.14 20.88 -3.48
C LEU A 28 0.08 20.05 -3.89
N PHE A 29 0.23 18.85 -3.33
CA PHE A 29 1.36 17.97 -3.66
C PHE A 29 1.19 17.31 -5.04
N HIS A 30 -0.04 16.93 -5.44
CA HIS A 30 -0.31 16.48 -6.80
C HIS A 30 0.07 17.57 -7.82
N TYR A 31 -0.34 18.82 -7.56
CA TYR A 31 0.04 19.94 -8.41
C TYR A 31 1.57 20.11 -8.50
N ALA A 32 2.27 20.05 -7.36
CA ALA A 32 3.72 20.19 -7.32
C ALA A 32 4.43 19.05 -8.08
N ILE A 33 3.98 17.80 -7.93
CA ILE A 33 4.55 16.63 -8.63
C ILE A 33 4.36 16.76 -10.14
N VAL A 34 3.18 17.16 -10.59
CA VAL A 34 2.81 17.21 -12.01
C VAL A 34 3.40 18.43 -12.71
N ASN A 35 3.39 19.61 -12.07
CA ASN A 35 3.70 20.87 -12.74
C ASN A 35 5.07 21.45 -12.41
N LEU A 36 5.71 21.03 -11.30
CA LEU A 36 7.07 21.46 -10.99
C LEU A 36 8.07 20.38 -11.40
N TYR A 37 8.23 19.36 -10.58
CA TYR A 37 8.97 18.13 -10.89
C TYR A 37 8.70 17.05 -9.85
N PRO A 38 8.75 15.75 -10.19
CA PRO A 38 8.62 14.68 -9.22
C PRO A 38 9.85 14.60 -8.33
N SER A 39 9.71 14.96 -7.05
CA SER A 39 10.76 14.81 -6.06
C SER A 39 10.33 13.92 -4.91
N SER A 40 11.27 13.25 -4.27
CA SER A 40 11.01 12.44 -3.07
C SER A 40 10.36 13.25 -1.93
N ILE A 41 10.64 14.57 -1.86
CA ILE A 41 10.02 15.48 -0.88
C ILE A 41 8.53 15.65 -1.17
N TYR A 42 8.14 15.90 -2.43
CA TYR A 42 6.73 16.07 -2.80
C TYR A 42 5.96 14.75 -2.68
N ILE A 43 6.57 13.64 -3.11
CA ILE A 43 5.97 12.31 -2.94
C ILE A 43 5.80 11.98 -1.45
N GLY A 44 6.84 12.19 -0.65
CA GLY A 44 6.76 12.01 0.80
C GLY A 44 5.71 12.91 1.46
N GLY A 45 5.65 14.19 1.05
CA GLY A 45 4.64 15.14 1.51
C GLY A 45 3.22 14.68 1.17
N LEU A 46 2.99 14.20 -0.06
CA LEU A 46 1.72 13.62 -0.48
C LEU A 46 1.33 12.44 0.43
N MET A 47 2.24 11.51 0.68
CA MET A 47 1.99 10.33 1.53
C MET A 47 1.70 10.71 3.01
N TRP A 48 2.09 11.91 3.47
CA TRP A 48 1.77 12.41 4.81
C TRP A 48 0.47 13.22 4.88
N CYS A 49 -0.17 13.57 3.75
CA CYS A 49 -1.45 14.29 3.73
C CYS A 49 -2.57 13.57 4.49
N PRO A 50 -2.74 12.24 4.41
CA PRO A 50 -3.76 11.53 5.20
C PRO A 50 -3.53 11.65 6.71
N ALA A 51 -2.28 11.58 7.20
CA ALA A 51 -1.98 11.81 8.61
C ALA A 51 -2.32 13.24 9.05
N LEU A 52 -1.89 14.22 8.26
CA LEU A 52 -2.20 15.63 8.51
C LEU A 52 -3.70 15.88 8.60
N ALA A 53 -4.46 15.33 7.65
CA ALA A 53 -5.92 15.40 7.63
C ALA A 53 -6.55 14.76 8.89
N ALA A 54 -6.04 13.60 9.32
CA ALA A 54 -6.50 12.95 10.54
C ALA A 54 -6.21 13.81 11.78
N PHE A 55 -5.00 14.36 11.91
CA PHE A 55 -4.62 15.20 13.05
C PHE A 55 -5.45 16.49 13.13
N ILE A 56 -5.66 17.18 12.00
CA ILE A 56 -6.49 18.38 11.94
C ILE A 56 -7.95 18.03 12.29
N THR A 57 -8.48 16.95 11.72
CA THR A 57 -9.85 16.52 11.99
C THR A 57 -10.06 16.17 13.46
N LEU A 58 -9.12 15.43 14.09
CA LEU A 58 -9.16 15.14 15.52
C LEU A 58 -9.19 16.43 16.34
N LYS A 59 -8.30 17.38 16.05
CA LYS A 59 -8.25 18.67 16.75
C LYS A 59 -9.56 19.46 16.61
N LEU A 60 -10.15 19.54 15.41
CA LEU A 60 -11.43 20.20 15.16
C LEU A 60 -12.60 19.54 15.89
N LYS A 61 -12.49 18.25 16.21
CA LYS A 61 -13.47 17.47 16.96
C LYS A 61 -13.17 17.41 18.46
N GLY A 62 -12.19 18.14 18.99
CA GLY A 62 -11.78 18.12 20.39
C GLY A 62 -11.21 16.77 20.84
N ARG A 63 -10.68 15.97 19.93
CA ARG A 63 -10.11 14.64 20.22
C ARG A 63 -8.59 14.68 20.16
N SER A 64 -7.95 13.89 21.04
CA SER A 64 -6.49 13.76 21.08
C SER A 64 -5.98 12.84 19.97
N VAL A 65 -4.79 13.14 19.42
CA VAL A 65 -4.03 12.26 18.52
C VAL A 65 -3.67 10.94 19.22
N SER A 66 -3.51 10.94 20.53
CA SER A 66 -3.28 9.71 21.33
C SER A 66 -4.45 8.73 21.29
N SER A 67 -5.64 9.16 20.83
CA SER A 67 -6.80 8.28 20.65
C SER A 67 -6.69 7.36 19.44
N LEU A 68 -5.73 7.57 18.56
CA LEU A 68 -5.43 6.65 17.45
C LEU A 68 -4.83 5.34 17.96
N PRO A 69 -4.93 4.22 17.22
CA PRO A 69 -4.47 2.91 17.67
C PRO A 69 -2.94 2.75 17.54
N TRP A 70 -2.19 3.53 18.32
CA TRP A 70 -0.72 3.54 18.33
C TRP A 70 -0.08 2.31 18.99
N ASN A 71 -0.87 1.54 19.74
CA ASN A 71 -0.35 0.43 20.52
C ASN A 71 0.37 -0.59 19.63
N TRP A 72 1.59 -0.98 20.02
CA TRP A 72 2.25 -2.12 19.44
C TRP A 72 1.43 -3.38 19.69
N THR A 73 1.26 -4.22 18.70
CA THR A 73 0.37 -5.37 18.78
C THR A 73 1.14 -6.68 18.96
N HIS A 74 0.38 -7.78 19.17
CA HIS A 74 0.94 -9.12 19.27
C HIS A 74 1.77 -9.49 18.06
N TRP A 75 2.95 -10.10 18.27
CA TRP A 75 3.95 -10.44 17.27
C TRP A 75 3.41 -11.27 16.08
N LYS A 76 2.35 -12.05 16.31
CA LYS A 76 1.64 -12.75 15.23
C LYS A 76 1.17 -11.82 14.13
N TYR A 77 0.56 -10.68 14.46
CA TYR A 77 0.03 -9.73 13.47
C TYR A 77 1.16 -9.00 12.74
N ILE A 78 2.24 -8.67 13.44
CA ILE A 78 3.43 -8.06 12.86
C ILE A 78 4.04 -9.00 11.79
N ARG A 79 4.27 -10.28 12.15
CA ARG A 79 4.81 -11.27 11.21
C ARG A 79 3.90 -11.48 10.00
N LEU A 80 2.60 -11.67 10.22
CA LEU A 80 1.66 -11.88 9.12
C LEU A 80 1.56 -10.66 8.19
N SER A 81 1.66 -9.44 8.74
CA SER A 81 1.68 -8.22 7.95
C SER A 81 2.95 -8.04 7.14
N TYR A 82 4.03 -8.72 7.50
CA TYR A 82 5.23 -8.81 6.67
C TYR A 82 5.11 -9.94 5.61
N PHE A 83 4.79 -11.16 6.05
CA PHE A 83 4.88 -12.32 5.17
C PHE A 83 3.75 -12.42 4.14
N ILE A 84 2.54 -11.90 4.41
CA ILE A 84 1.43 -11.96 3.45
C ILE A 84 1.72 -11.13 2.20
N PRO A 85 2.10 -9.83 2.27
CA PRO A 85 2.45 -9.07 1.07
C PRO A 85 3.71 -9.62 0.37
N ALA A 86 4.73 -10.02 1.10
CA ALA A 86 5.89 -10.68 0.50
C ALA A 86 5.47 -11.93 -0.29
N LEU A 87 4.59 -12.75 0.27
CA LEU A 87 4.12 -13.99 -0.35
C LEU A 87 3.32 -13.73 -1.64
N TYR A 88 2.32 -12.85 -1.61
CA TYR A 88 1.49 -12.66 -2.81
C TYR A 88 2.26 -11.95 -3.93
N VAL A 89 3.18 -11.03 -3.62
CA VAL A 89 4.07 -10.46 -4.65
C VAL A 89 5.01 -11.52 -5.22
N SER A 90 5.58 -12.39 -4.36
CA SER A 90 6.42 -13.51 -4.82
C SER A 90 5.65 -14.48 -5.73
N ILE A 91 4.40 -14.82 -5.37
CA ILE A 91 3.53 -15.64 -6.21
C ILE A 91 3.26 -14.95 -7.55
N THR A 92 3.01 -13.63 -7.55
CA THR A 92 2.78 -12.86 -8.77
C THR A 92 3.95 -13.01 -9.75
N TYR A 93 5.17 -12.78 -9.30
CA TYR A 93 6.33 -12.87 -10.18
C TYR A 93 6.69 -14.31 -10.55
N LEU A 94 6.50 -15.26 -9.65
CA LEU A 94 6.65 -16.69 -9.98
C LEU A 94 5.69 -17.08 -11.13
N LEU A 95 4.43 -16.64 -11.09
CA LEU A 95 3.46 -16.91 -12.16
C LEU A 95 3.84 -16.19 -13.45
N ILE A 96 4.33 -14.94 -13.38
CA ILE A 96 4.85 -14.21 -14.56
C ILE A 96 5.94 -15.02 -15.25
N TRP A 97 6.91 -15.55 -14.49
CA TRP A 97 8.00 -16.35 -15.05
C TRP A 97 7.54 -17.73 -15.58
N VAL A 98 6.69 -18.43 -14.83
CA VAL A 98 6.17 -19.75 -15.20
C VAL A 98 5.31 -19.71 -16.47
N PHE A 99 4.50 -18.64 -16.64
CA PHE A 99 3.67 -18.48 -17.83
C PHE A 99 4.39 -17.81 -19.00
N GLY A 100 5.68 -17.51 -18.88
CA GLY A 100 6.44 -16.87 -19.95
C GLY A 100 5.99 -15.44 -20.27
N LEU A 101 5.41 -14.75 -19.29
CA LEU A 101 5.04 -13.33 -19.35
C LEU A 101 6.20 -12.40 -18.97
N GLY A 102 7.29 -12.95 -18.57
CA GLY A 102 8.56 -12.37 -18.22
C GLY A 102 9.57 -13.50 -17.97
N SER A 103 10.85 -13.17 -17.87
CA SER A 103 11.90 -14.11 -17.48
C SER A 103 12.69 -13.57 -16.27
N VAL A 104 13.41 -14.44 -15.59
CA VAL A 104 14.38 -13.99 -14.62
C VAL A 104 15.42 -13.12 -15.32
N ALA A 105 15.78 -12.00 -14.72
CA ALA A 105 16.73 -11.05 -15.26
C ALA A 105 18.10 -11.68 -15.57
N GLY A 106 18.75 -11.16 -16.60
CA GLY A 106 20.11 -11.56 -16.97
C GLY A 106 21.13 -11.19 -15.90
N ASN A 107 22.30 -11.85 -15.95
CA ASN A 107 23.36 -11.60 -14.99
C ASN A 107 23.82 -10.14 -14.98
N GLU A 108 23.87 -9.49 -16.13
CA GLU A 108 24.27 -8.08 -16.27
C GLU A 108 23.27 -7.15 -15.60
N ASP A 109 21.96 -7.38 -15.78
CA ASP A 109 20.89 -6.57 -15.18
C ASP A 109 20.91 -6.70 -13.64
N ILE A 110 21.11 -7.93 -13.12
CA ILE A 110 21.21 -8.17 -11.68
C ILE A 110 22.43 -7.47 -11.08
N LEU A 111 23.57 -7.48 -11.78
CA LEU A 111 24.78 -6.79 -11.32
C LEU A 111 24.62 -5.26 -11.40
N ALA A 112 23.97 -4.73 -12.44
CA ALA A 112 23.66 -3.31 -12.55
C ALA A 112 22.75 -2.86 -11.40
N TRP A 113 21.71 -3.60 -11.09
CA TRP A 113 20.84 -3.33 -9.93
C TRP A 113 21.63 -3.38 -8.60
N ALA A 114 22.54 -4.35 -8.43
CA ALA A 114 23.39 -4.42 -7.25
C ALA A 114 24.30 -3.19 -7.13
N GLN A 115 24.81 -2.68 -8.24
CA GLN A 115 25.60 -1.44 -8.29
C GLN A 115 24.78 -0.24 -7.84
N GLU A 116 23.54 -0.09 -8.33
CA GLU A 116 22.61 0.97 -7.90
C GLU A 116 22.32 0.91 -6.39
N LEU A 117 22.31 -0.28 -5.80
CA LEU A 117 22.18 -0.47 -4.36
C LEU A 117 23.48 -0.19 -3.57
N GLY A 118 24.58 0.14 -4.23
CA GLY A 118 25.87 0.39 -3.60
C GLY A 118 26.56 -0.89 -3.10
N LEU A 119 26.21 -2.07 -3.62
CA LEU A 119 26.76 -3.36 -3.17
C LEU A 119 28.13 -3.71 -3.77
N MET A 120 28.59 -2.98 -4.79
CA MET A 120 29.83 -3.29 -5.52
C MET A 120 31.12 -3.04 -4.73
N GLY A 121 31.03 -2.50 -3.51
CA GLY A 121 32.18 -2.36 -2.58
C GLY A 121 32.40 -3.60 -1.70
N ILE A 122 31.55 -4.62 -1.79
CA ILE A 122 31.60 -5.83 -0.94
C ILE A 122 32.22 -7.01 -1.71
N GLY A 123 33.36 -6.79 -2.37
CA GLY A 123 34.02 -7.82 -3.18
C GLY A 123 33.28 -8.11 -4.51
N SER A 124 33.75 -9.08 -5.28
CA SER A 124 33.12 -9.54 -6.52
C SER A 124 31.91 -10.43 -6.18
N LEU A 125 30.70 -9.86 -6.07
CA LEU A 125 29.49 -10.65 -5.90
C LEU A 125 29.14 -11.38 -7.20
N SER A 126 28.79 -12.66 -7.11
CA SER A 126 28.11 -13.34 -8.22
C SER A 126 26.70 -12.78 -8.38
N PRO A 127 26.07 -12.86 -9.58
CA PRO A 127 24.69 -12.40 -9.78
C PRO A 127 23.70 -12.98 -8.76
N VAL A 128 23.82 -14.26 -8.45
CA VAL A 128 22.98 -14.93 -7.43
C VAL A 128 23.20 -14.32 -6.05
N SER A 129 24.47 -14.13 -5.65
CA SER A 129 24.79 -13.51 -4.36
C SER A 129 24.29 -12.05 -4.29
N ALA A 130 24.42 -11.31 -5.40
CA ALA A 130 23.91 -9.93 -5.52
C ALA A 130 22.39 -9.90 -5.36
N ALA A 131 21.66 -10.80 -6.01
CA ALA A 131 20.19 -10.90 -5.89
C ALA A 131 19.76 -11.23 -4.46
N VAL A 132 20.45 -12.19 -3.80
CA VAL A 132 20.13 -12.59 -2.41
C VAL A 132 20.42 -11.45 -1.43
N VAL A 133 21.62 -10.85 -1.50
CA VAL A 133 22.02 -9.77 -0.58
C VAL A 133 21.16 -8.53 -0.81
N GLY A 134 20.93 -8.11 -2.06
CA GLY A 134 20.09 -6.97 -2.40
C GLY A 134 18.64 -7.18 -1.96
N GLY A 135 18.08 -8.36 -2.24
CA GLY A 135 16.73 -8.73 -1.79
C GLY A 135 16.61 -8.73 -0.27
N PHE A 136 17.60 -9.24 0.46
CA PHE A 136 17.63 -9.21 1.93
C PHE A 136 17.72 -7.78 2.48
N LEU A 137 18.59 -6.94 1.94
CA LEU A 137 18.73 -5.55 2.38
C LEU A 137 17.48 -4.74 2.10
N LEU A 138 16.87 -4.89 0.93
CA LEU A 138 15.61 -4.22 0.62
C LEU A 138 14.46 -4.77 1.46
N GLY A 139 14.37 -6.09 1.63
CA GLY A 139 13.36 -6.74 2.46
C GLY A 139 13.47 -6.40 3.95
N THR A 140 14.60 -5.89 4.42
CA THR A 140 14.81 -5.47 5.81
C THR A 140 14.93 -3.95 5.93
N ILE A 141 16.08 -3.38 5.59
CA ILE A 141 16.37 -1.94 5.73
C ILE A 141 15.47 -1.12 4.79
N GLY A 142 15.26 -1.60 3.56
CA GLY A 142 14.37 -0.95 2.60
C GLY A 142 12.93 -0.85 3.11
N VAL A 143 12.41 -1.92 3.72
CA VAL A 143 11.08 -1.93 4.35
C VAL A 143 11.02 -0.93 5.50
N ILE A 144 12.03 -0.89 6.40
CA ILE A 144 12.08 0.09 7.50
C ILE A 144 12.07 1.52 6.95
N ARG A 145 12.83 1.81 5.90
CA ARG A 145 12.80 3.15 5.24
C ARG A 145 11.42 3.45 4.64
N SER A 146 10.81 2.48 3.98
CA SER A 146 9.47 2.63 3.39
C SER A 146 8.41 2.92 4.44
N MET A 147 8.55 2.38 5.66
CA MET A 147 7.64 2.68 6.76
C MET A 147 7.58 4.17 7.11
N ALA A 148 8.62 4.95 6.86
CA ALA A 148 8.62 6.39 7.16
C ALA A 148 7.57 7.16 6.34
N THR A 149 7.29 6.74 5.12
CA THR A 149 6.27 7.36 4.24
C THR A 149 4.93 6.66 4.37
N THR A 150 4.90 5.33 4.36
CA THR A 150 3.63 4.58 4.53
C THR A 150 2.98 4.83 5.88
N LEU A 151 3.74 5.18 6.92
CA LEU A 151 3.19 5.60 8.22
C LEU A 151 2.25 6.80 8.06
N GLY A 152 2.63 7.81 7.26
CA GLY A 152 1.79 8.98 7.00
C GLY A 152 0.43 8.59 6.39
N GLU A 153 0.44 7.70 5.40
CA GLU A 153 -0.80 7.20 4.82
C GLU A 153 -1.63 6.39 5.83
N GLU A 154 -1.02 5.45 6.53
CA GLU A 154 -1.74 4.51 7.37
C GLU A 154 -2.28 5.15 8.67
N ILE A 155 -1.67 6.20 9.19
CA ILE A 155 -2.25 7.04 10.25
C ILE A 155 -3.62 7.56 9.80
N GLY A 156 -3.71 8.09 8.58
CA GLY A 156 -4.96 8.60 8.03
C GLY A 156 -5.94 7.48 7.69
N TRP A 157 -5.53 6.54 6.86
CA TRP A 157 -6.44 5.52 6.32
C TRP A 157 -6.81 4.47 7.36
N ARG A 158 -5.84 3.84 8.05
CA ARG A 158 -6.07 2.71 8.96
C ARG A 158 -6.02 3.07 10.43
N GLY A 159 -5.41 4.22 10.77
CA GLY A 159 -5.45 4.76 12.13
C GLY A 159 -6.73 5.56 12.43
N PHE A 160 -7.23 6.32 11.46
CA PHE A 160 -8.37 7.22 11.65
C PHE A 160 -9.61 6.82 10.83
N PHE A 161 -9.49 6.80 9.50
CA PHE A 161 -10.63 6.76 8.59
C PHE A 161 -11.50 5.51 8.72
N ILE A 162 -10.87 4.31 8.77
CA ILE A 162 -11.63 3.05 8.92
C ILE A 162 -12.37 2.97 10.25
N TYR A 163 -11.88 3.59 11.32
CA TYR A 163 -12.57 3.62 12.61
C TYR A 163 -13.78 4.56 12.62
N GLU A 164 -13.73 5.66 11.87
CA GLU A 164 -14.91 6.51 11.65
C GLU A 164 -15.93 5.79 10.73
N LEU A 165 -15.48 5.12 9.67
CA LEU A 165 -16.33 4.33 8.79
C LEU A 165 -17.01 3.16 9.53
N ARG A 166 -16.32 2.51 10.47
CA ARG A 166 -16.88 1.40 11.26
C ARG A 166 -18.12 1.79 12.07
N LYS A 167 -18.29 3.08 12.39
CA LYS A 167 -19.48 3.59 13.05
C LYS A 167 -20.72 3.57 12.17
N VAL A 168 -20.54 3.54 10.85
CA VAL A 168 -21.64 3.67 9.87
C VAL A 168 -21.77 2.50 8.92
N PHE A 169 -20.72 1.67 8.78
CA PHE A 169 -20.64 0.53 7.87
C PHE A 169 -20.22 -0.77 8.58
N SER A 170 -20.60 -1.90 7.99
CA SER A 170 -20.03 -3.22 8.29
C SER A 170 -18.57 -3.31 7.81
N PHE A 171 -17.86 -4.37 8.20
CA PHE A 171 -16.50 -4.65 7.72
C PHE A 171 -16.36 -4.55 6.20
N THR A 172 -17.30 -5.17 5.46
CA THR A 172 -17.31 -5.11 3.99
C THR A 172 -17.44 -3.68 3.49
N GLY A 173 -18.40 -2.91 4.04
CA GLY A 173 -18.59 -1.52 3.66
C GLY A 173 -17.39 -0.64 4.00
N VAL A 174 -16.76 -0.83 5.16
CA VAL A 174 -15.52 -0.12 5.54
C VAL A 174 -14.39 -0.40 4.56
N SER A 175 -14.15 -1.68 4.24
CA SER A 175 -13.06 -2.08 3.36
C SER A 175 -13.26 -1.57 1.93
N LEU A 176 -14.49 -1.69 1.40
CA LEU A 176 -14.83 -1.18 0.07
C LEU A 176 -14.71 0.34 0.00
N PHE A 177 -15.36 1.07 0.91
CA PHE A 177 -15.37 2.52 0.87
C PHE A 177 -13.96 3.10 1.08
N SER A 178 -13.21 2.57 2.05
CA SER A 178 -11.82 2.96 2.26
C SER A 178 -10.94 2.64 1.04
N GLY A 179 -11.11 1.48 0.40
CA GLY A 179 -10.38 1.10 -0.79
C GLY A 179 -10.70 1.97 -2.00
N ILE A 180 -11.98 2.30 -2.22
CA ILE A 180 -12.41 3.20 -3.31
C ILE A 180 -11.78 4.59 -3.14
N VAL A 181 -11.86 5.16 -1.94
CA VAL A 181 -11.28 6.48 -1.66
C VAL A 181 -9.77 6.46 -1.83
N TRP A 182 -9.10 5.43 -1.34
CA TRP A 182 -7.64 5.30 -1.44
C TRP A 182 -7.18 5.08 -2.90
N ALA A 183 -7.88 4.29 -3.70
CA ALA A 183 -7.61 4.15 -5.13
C ALA A 183 -7.78 5.48 -5.88
N ALA A 184 -8.90 6.18 -5.64
CA ALA A 184 -9.17 7.47 -6.27
C ALA A 184 -8.13 8.54 -5.91
N TRP A 185 -7.56 8.47 -4.71
CA TRP A 185 -6.50 9.38 -4.25
C TRP A 185 -5.20 9.22 -5.07
N HIS A 186 -4.92 8.04 -5.63
CA HIS A 186 -3.78 7.79 -6.52
C HIS A 186 -4.03 8.18 -7.99
N TRP A 187 -5.29 8.30 -8.41
CA TRP A 187 -5.62 8.53 -9.83
C TRP A 187 -4.93 9.74 -10.47
N PRO A 188 -4.73 10.90 -9.82
CA PRO A 188 -4.00 12.01 -10.43
C PRO A 188 -2.59 11.62 -10.89
N LEU A 189 -1.88 10.76 -10.15
CA LEU A 189 -0.55 10.29 -10.53
C LEU A 189 -0.62 9.27 -11.65
N ILE A 190 -1.62 8.38 -11.66
CA ILE A 190 -1.82 7.41 -12.75
C ILE A 190 -2.15 8.15 -14.05
N VAL A 191 -2.99 9.18 -14.00
CA VAL A 191 -3.31 10.02 -15.16
C VAL A 191 -2.07 10.73 -15.70
N TYR A 192 -1.15 11.11 -14.83
CA TYR A 192 0.06 11.83 -15.23
C TYR A 192 1.18 10.91 -15.76
N TYR A 193 1.40 9.75 -15.10
CA TYR A 193 2.51 8.85 -15.42
C TYR A 193 2.10 7.64 -16.26
N GLY A 194 0.82 7.30 -16.30
CA GLY A 194 0.32 6.09 -16.94
C GLY A 194 0.45 6.13 -18.46
N SER A 195 0.78 4.99 -19.04
CA SER A 195 0.81 4.76 -20.50
C SER A 195 -0.55 4.27 -21.03
N ASN A 196 -1.27 3.45 -20.23
CA ASN A 196 -2.63 2.99 -20.51
C ASN A 196 -3.54 3.32 -19.31
N ILE A 197 -3.88 4.60 -19.20
CA ILE A 197 -4.56 5.19 -18.05
C ILE A 197 -5.80 4.40 -17.61
N ALA A 198 -6.69 4.05 -18.55
CA ALA A 198 -7.94 3.37 -18.22
C ALA A 198 -7.69 1.97 -17.63
N MET A 199 -6.79 1.22 -18.22
CA MET A 199 -6.41 -0.11 -17.73
C MET A 199 -5.69 -0.03 -16.38
N GLU A 200 -4.69 0.85 -16.27
CA GLU A 200 -3.91 1.02 -15.05
C GLU A 200 -4.79 1.47 -13.88
N MET A 201 -5.72 2.40 -14.10
CA MET A 201 -6.72 2.78 -13.09
C MET A 201 -7.60 1.60 -12.68
N ALA A 202 -8.08 0.80 -13.63
CA ALA A 202 -8.95 -0.35 -13.33
C ALA A 202 -8.18 -1.45 -12.57
N VAL A 203 -6.97 -1.78 -13.01
CA VAL A 203 -6.10 -2.77 -12.37
C VAL A 203 -5.74 -2.33 -10.96
N PHE A 204 -5.29 -1.10 -10.80
CA PHE A 204 -4.91 -0.54 -9.51
C PHE A 204 -6.09 -0.45 -8.55
N PHE A 205 -7.29 -0.13 -9.06
CA PHE A 205 -8.52 -0.15 -8.28
C PHE A 205 -8.79 -1.53 -7.66
N VAL A 206 -8.63 -2.61 -8.43
CA VAL A 206 -8.77 -3.99 -7.93
C VAL A 206 -7.72 -4.31 -6.87
N VAL A 207 -6.46 -3.94 -7.11
CA VAL A 207 -5.35 -4.14 -6.16
C VAL A 207 -5.63 -3.43 -4.84
N ILE A 208 -5.94 -2.14 -4.88
CA ILE A 208 -6.13 -1.32 -3.67
C ILE A 208 -7.36 -1.76 -2.86
N ILE A 209 -8.47 -2.12 -3.51
CA ILE A 209 -9.63 -2.68 -2.79
C ILE A 209 -9.25 -4.00 -2.13
N SER A 210 -8.54 -4.88 -2.82
CA SER A 210 -8.08 -6.15 -2.28
C SER A 210 -7.16 -5.96 -1.08
N MET A 211 -6.19 -5.05 -1.17
CA MET A 211 -5.32 -4.66 -0.06
C MET A 211 -6.12 -4.06 1.10
N SER A 212 -7.15 -3.26 0.82
CA SER A 212 -7.99 -2.66 1.86
C SER A 212 -8.72 -3.71 2.69
N PHE A 213 -9.18 -4.82 2.12
CA PHE A 213 -9.74 -5.93 2.89
C PHE A 213 -8.71 -6.55 3.84
N MET A 214 -7.50 -6.81 3.35
CA MET A 214 -6.43 -7.40 4.15
C MET A 214 -5.98 -6.47 5.27
N MET A 215 -5.71 -5.21 4.96
CA MET A 215 -5.19 -4.22 5.91
C MET A 215 -6.25 -3.83 6.95
N THR A 216 -7.51 -3.67 6.56
CA THR A 216 -8.62 -3.42 7.49
C THR A 216 -8.83 -4.60 8.43
N TYR A 217 -8.72 -5.85 7.93
CA TYR A 217 -8.78 -7.06 8.76
C TYR A 217 -7.70 -7.01 9.85
N TYR A 218 -6.44 -6.76 9.49
CA TYR A 218 -5.36 -6.72 10.47
C TYR A 218 -5.49 -5.55 11.44
N ALA A 219 -5.85 -4.35 10.97
CA ALA A 219 -6.03 -3.18 11.82
C ALA A 219 -7.11 -3.43 12.90
N PHE A 220 -8.25 -4.00 12.52
CA PHE A 220 -9.31 -4.30 13.48
C PHE A 220 -8.99 -5.47 14.42
N LYS A 221 -8.35 -6.55 13.91
CA LYS A 221 -7.98 -7.70 14.74
C LYS A 221 -6.89 -7.38 15.75
N SER A 222 -6.00 -6.50 15.43
CA SER A 222 -4.89 -6.11 16.29
C SER A 222 -5.18 -4.89 17.16
N ASN A 223 -6.22 -4.13 16.81
CA ASN A 223 -6.49 -2.78 17.34
C ASN A 223 -5.22 -1.90 17.29
N SER A 224 -4.50 -1.95 16.17
CA SER A 224 -3.22 -1.28 15.96
C SER A 224 -3.07 -0.85 14.50
N LEU A 225 -2.44 0.29 14.26
CA LEU A 225 -2.09 0.75 12.91
C LEU A 225 -0.82 0.09 12.36
N TRP A 226 0.05 -0.45 13.22
CA TRP A 226 1.36 -0.96 12.84
C TRP A 226 1.32 -2.12 11.83
N PRO A 227 0.39 -3.09 11.92
CA PRO A 227 0.25 -4.11 10.90
C PRO A 227 -0.01 -3.53 9.51
N ALA A 228 -0.82 -2.47 9.40
CA ALA A 228 -1.10 -1.83 8.12
C ALA A 228 0.13 -1.11 7.57
N VAL A 229 0.88 -0.38 8.42
CA VAL A 229 2.14 0.29 8.05
C VAL A 229 3.16 -0.70 7.49
N ILE A 230 3.36 -1.82 8.21
CA ILE A 230 4.32 -2.86 7.78
C ILE A 230 3.84 -3.52 6.48
N PHE A 231 2.56 -3.89 6.41
CA PHE A 231 1.96 -4.50 5.22
C PHE A 231 2.18 -3.64 3.97
N HIS A 232 1.86 -2.36 4.07
CA HIS A 232 2.01 -1.40 2.99
C HIS A 232 3.48 -1.21 2.60
N ALA A 233 4.38 -1.05 3.56
CA ALA A 233 5.81 -0.90 3.31
C ALA A 233 6.42 -2.13 2.62
N VAL A 234 6.07 -3.34 3.06
CA VAL A 234 6.51 -4.59 2.43
C VAL A 234 5.96 -4.70 1.01
N ASN A 235 4.66 -4.45 0.82
CA ASN A 235 4.07 -4.43 -0.52
C ASN A 235 4.87 -3.54 -1.47
N ASN A 236 5.10 -2.27 -1.09
CA ASN A 236 5.78 -1.31 -1.95
C ASN A 236 7.22 -1.72 -2.26
N VAL A 237 7.97 -2.20 -1.27
CA VAL A 237 9.35 -2.63 -1.50
C VAL A 237 9.42 -3.85 -2.43
N TYR A 238 8.57 -4.84 -2.23
CA TYR A 238 8.61 -6.06 -3.02
C TYR A 238 8.14 -5.82 -4.47
N ILE A 239 7.01 -5.11 -4.66
CA ILE A 239 6.44 -4.89 -6.00
C ILE A 239 7.21 -3.83 -6.81
N GLN A 240 7.86 -2.86 -6.16
CA GLN A 240 8.51 -1.74 -6.85
C GLN A 240 10.05 -1.84 -6.88
N LYS A 241 10.68 -2.51 -5.90
CA LYS A 241 12.13 -2.43 -5.70
C LYS A 241 12.88 -3.77 -5.80
N ILE A 242 12.23 -4.89 -5.46
CA ILE A 242 12.88 -6.21 -5.47
C ILE A 242 12.62 -6.94 -6.79
N TYR A 243 11.36 -7.20 -7.11
CA TYR A 243 11.03 -8.06 -8.25
C TYR A 243 11.19 -7.41 -9.63
N PRO A 244 10.87 -6.11 -9.86
CA PRO A 244 11.04 -5.51 -11.17
C PRO A 244 12.48 -5.61 -11.72
N PRO A 245 13.53 -5.24 -10.96
CA PRO A 245 14.91 -5.37 -11.44
C PRO A 245 15.39 -6.82 -11.63
N LEU A 246 14.73 -7.77 -10.99
CA LEU A 246 15.02 -9.22 -11.11
C LEU A 246 14.22 -9.88 -12.23
N THR A 247 13.51 -9.10 -13.06
CA THR A 247 12.62 -9.62 -14.10
C THR A 247 12.84 -8.88 -15.42
N THR A 248 13.20 -9.62 -16.46
CA THR A 248 13.22 -9.09 -17.83
C THR A 248 11.81 -9.17 -18.40
N GLN A 249 11.28 -8.02 -18.82
CA GLN A 249 9.99 -7.91 -19.48
C GLN A 249 10.08 -8.41 -20.92
N LEU A 250 9.13 -9.23 -21.34
CA LEU A 250 9.04 -9.73 -22.71
C LEU A 250 8.09 -8.86 -23.54
N ALA A 251 8.37 -8.72 -24.83
CA ALA A 251 7.52 -7.96 -25.75
C ALA A 251 6.08 -8.54 -25.78
N GLY A 252 5.08 -7.68 -25.66
CA GLY A 252 3.66 -8.04 -25.62
C GLY A 252 3.15 -8.46 -24.24
N SER A 253 3.99 -8.42 -23.20
CA SER A 253 3.60 -8.77 -21.84
C SER A 253 3.48 -7.57 -20.88
N GLU A 254 3.52 -6.35 -21.41
CA GLU A 254 3.57 -5.10 -20.63
C GLU A 254 2.39 -4.97 -19.64
N HIS A 255 1.23 -5.50 -20.02
CA HIS A 255 0.01 -5.44 -19.18
C HIS A 255 0.00 -6.42 -18.00
N TRP A 256 0.94 -7.37 -17.95
CA TRP A 256 0.98 -8.38 -16.90
C TRP A 256 1.95 -8.05 -15.76
N TYR A 257 2.84 -7.09 -15.99
CA TYR A 257 4.01 -6.79 -15.18
C TYR A 257 3.82 -5.59 -14.27
N GLY A 258 4.48 -5.62 -13.09
CA GLY A 258 4.55 -4.48 -12.17
C GLY A 258 3.31 -4.25 -11.32
N GLU A 259 3.25 -3.10 -10.68
CA GLU A 259 2.17 -2.77 -9.72
C GLU A 259 0.83 -2.46 -10.41
N TYR A 260 0.86 -2.11 -11.69
CA TYR A 260 -0.33 -1.95 -12.55
C TYR A 260 -0.59 -3.18 -13.43
N GLY A 261 0.09 -4.29 -13.12
CA GLY A 261 0.00 -5.52 -13.91
C GLY A 261 -1.22 -6.38 -13.54
N LEU A 262 -1.85 -6.97 -14.56
CA LEU A 262 -3.00 -7.87 -14.40
C LEU A 262 -2.70 -9.06 -13.49
N MET A 263 -1.47 -9.64 -13.55
CA MET A 263 -1.11 -10.75 -12.69
C MET A 263 -1.13 -10.36 -11.22
N PHE A 264 -0.63 -9.17 -10.89
CA PHE A 264 -0.65 -8.66 -9.53
C PHE A 264 -2.09 -8.43 -9.02
N ALA A 265 -2.97 -7.88 -9.87
CA ALA A 265 -4.38 -7.72 -9.52
C ALA A 265 -5.09 -9.06 -9.29
N LEU A 266 -4.86 -10.06 -10.14
CA LEU A 266 -5.45 -11.39 -9.97
C LEU A 266 -5.03 -12.05 -8.66
N VAL A 267 -3.74 -12.04 -8.35
CA VAL A 267 -3.22 -12.64 -7.11
C VAL A 267 -3.72 -11.89 -5.88
N THR A 268 -3.62 -10.55 -5.86
CA THR A 268 -4.11 -9.76 -4.73
C THR A 268 -5.61 -9.91 -4.53
N LEU A 269 -6.40 -10.05 -5.61
CA LEU A 269 -7.84 -10.30 -5.53
C LEU A 269 -8.15 -11.61 -4.79
N ILE A 270 -7.43 -12.69 -5.10
CA ILE A 270 -7.61 -13.98 -4.41
C ILE A 270 -7.36 -13.84 -2.90
N PHE A 271 -6.28 -13.16 -2.52
CA PHE A 271 -5.98 -12.89 -1.11
C PHE A 271 -7.03 -11.98 -0.47
N GLY A 272 -7.45 -10.91 -1.15
CA GLY A 272 -8.50 -9.99 -0.69
C GLY A 272 -9.82 -10.73 -0.42
N LEU A 273 -10.25 -11.59 -1.34
CA LEU A 273 -11.45 -12.44 -1.20
C LEU A 273 -11.31 -13.42 -0.04
N TYR A 274 -10.14 -14.02 0.16
CA TYR A 274 -9.89 -14.89 1.31
C TYR A 274 -10.07 -14.12 2.63
N PHE A 275 -9.47 -12.92 2.78
CA PHE A 275 -9.59 -12.13 3.99
C PHE A 275 -11.00 -11.56 4.19
N TRP A 276 -11.70 -11.19 3.12
CA TRP A 276 -13.09 -10.83 3.20
C TRP A 276 -13.96 -11.99 3.77
N ARG A 277 -13.84 -13.19 3.19
CA ARG A 277 -14.57 -14.38 3.68
C ARG A 277 -14.21 -14.73 5.12
N LYS A 278 -12.92 -14.61 5.48
CA LYS A 278 -12.43 -14.85 6.83
C LYS A 278 -13.05 -13.86 7.83
N ALA A 279 -13.08 -12.58 7.50
CA ALA A 279 -13.70 -11.55 8.34
C ALA A 279 -15.19 -11.81 8.57
N ILE A 280 -15.93 -12.20 7.52
CA ILE A 280 -17.36 -12.55 7.63
C ILE A 280 -17.57 -13.77 8.55
N LYS A 281 -16.75 -14.82 8.41
CA LYS A 281 -16.81 -16.00 9.30
C LYS A 281 -16.49 -15.66 10.76
N GLU A 282 -15.68 -14.64 11.00
CA GLU A 282 -15.29 -14.17 12.33
C GLU A 282 -16.21 -13.05 12.86
N ASN A 283 -17.36 -12.78 12.20
CA ASN A 283 -18.39 -11.81 12.57
C ASN A 283 -17.82 -10.37 12.78
N MET A 284 -16.93 -9.93 11.91
CA MET A 284 -16.31 -8.59 11.99
C MET A 284 -17.23 -7.47 11.49
#